data_0cf244603bd3345b508c202f28e2e993
#
_entry.id   0cf244603bd3345b508c202f28e2e993
#
_cell.length_a   1.000
_cell.length_b   1.000
_cell.length_c   1.000
_cell.angle_alpha   90.00
_cell.angle_beta   90.00
_cell.angle_gamma   90.00
#
_symmetry.space_group_name_H-M   'P 1'
#
loop_
_entity.id
_entity.type
_entity.pdbx_description
1 polymer ?
#
loop_
_entity_poly.entity_id
_entity_poly.type
_entity_poly.pdbx_seq_one_letter_code
_entity_poly.pdbx_strand_id
1 'polypeptide(L)'
;KVKIGDPGWTGATAIANLLAAVVNDKMGGEAELVPGNNTAIYGAIDRSKGEIEVHPDIWLPNQQAYTNDLVPKGTLKLSSKPYEGNQGYCVSQQFAKKMNITAIEDLARPEVVKAMDSDGNGKGEFWIGADGWASANVNQVKLRDYGLYDAGIEPIRAAEAVKNARVLD
;
A
#
# COMPACT_ATOMS: atom_id res chain seq x y z
N LYS A 1 -9.52 -2.90 -26.49
CA LYS A 1 -8.53 -3.35 -25.50
C LYS A 1 -8.66 -2.45 -24.28
N VAL A 2 -8.71 -3.03 -23.08
CA VAL A 2 -8.80 -2.31 -21.79
C VAL A 2 -7.46 -2.44 -21.08
N LYS A 3 -6.86 -1.32 -20.68
CA LYS A 3 -5.60 -1.30 -19.91
C LYS A 3 -5.89 -1.07 -18.44
N ILE A 4 -5.50 -2.03 -17.63
CA ILE A 4 -5.73 -2.04 -16.18
C ILE A 4 -4.39 -1.80 -15.49
N GLY A 5 -4.31 -0.76 -14.67
CA GLY A 5 -3.13 -0.47 -13.87
C GLY A 5 -2.88 -1.56 -12.82
N ASP A 6 -1.62 -1.90 -12.58
CA ASP A 6 -1.21 -2.77 -11.47
C ASP A 6 -0.29 -1.99 -10.52
N PRO A 7 -0.81 -1.53 -9.38
CA PRO A 7 -0.05 -0.70 -8.44
C PRO A 7 0.93 -1.49 -7.55
N GLY A 8 1.05 -2.80 -7.75
CA GLY A 8 2.13 -3.62 -7.22
C GLY A 8 1.98 -4.14 -5.79
N TRP A 9 0.80 -4.08 -5.19
CA TRP A 9 0.52 -4.87 -3.99
C TRP A 9 -0.34 -6.09 -4.30
N THR A 10 -0.15 -7.17 -3.56
CA THR A 10 -0.72 -8.48 -3.85
C THR A 10 -2.24 -8.44 -4.08
N GLY A 11 -2.99 -7.70 -3.25
CA GLY A 11 -4.44 -7.59 -3.40
C GLY A 11 -4.85 -6.92 -4.71
N ALA A 12 -4.22 -5.80 -5.06
CA ALA A 12 -4.53 -5.10 -6.30
C ALA A 12 -4.15 -5.92 -7.54
N THR A 13 -3.00 -6.58 -7.53
CA THR A 13 -2.60 -7.48 -8.61
C THR A 13 -3.62 -8.61 -8.81
N ALA A 14 -4.13 -9.20 -7.71
CA ALA A 14 -5.18 -10.21 -7.80
C ALA A 14 -6.48 -9.65 -8.41
N ILE A 15 -6.91 -8.46 -7.97
CA ILE A 15 -8.10 -7.79 -8.51
C ILE A 15 -7.90 -7.42 -9.99
N ALA A 16 -6.73 -6.89 -10.36
CA ALA A 16 -6.41 -6.55 -11.75
C ALA A 16 -6.50 -7.77 -12.68
N ASN A 17 -5.97 -8.92 -12.24
CA ASN A 17 -6.08 -10.19 -12.99
C ASN A 17 -7.53 -10.67 -13.08
N LEU A 18 -8.32 -10.56 -11.99
CA LEU A 18 -9.73 -10.92 -12.02
C LEU A 18 -10.51 -10.04 -13.01
N LEU A 19 -10.29 -8.73 -13.00
CA LEU A 19 -10.89 -7.81 -13.97
C LEU A 19 -10.49 -8.15 -15.41
N ALA A 20 -9.21 -8.46 -15.64
CA ALA A 20 -8.72 -8.89 -16.95
C ALA A 20 -9.43 -10.16 -17.42
N ALA A 21 -9.59 -11.17 -16.55
CA ALA A 21 -10.33 -12.38 -16.89
C ALA A 21 -11.80 -12.08 -17.23
N VAL A 22 -12.47 -11.20 -16.48
CA VAL A 22 -13.85 -10.80 -16.78
C VAL A 22 -13.95 -10.10 -18.14
N VAL A 23 -13.03 -9.18 -18.44
CA VAL A 23 -13.00 -8.48 -19.75
C VAL A 23 -12.82 -9.49 -20.88
N ASN A 24 -11.86 -10.40 -20.75
CA ASN A 24 -11.54 -11.38 -21.79
C ASN A 24 -12.65 -12.42 -21.98
N ASP A 25 -13.14 -13.01 -20.87
CA ASP A 25 -14.00 -14.20 -20.94
C ASP A 25 -15.50 -13.87 -21.01
N LYS A 26 -15.91 -12.73 -20.47
CA LYS A 26 -17.33 -12.38 -20.34
C LYS A 26 -17.76 -11.17 -21.14
N MET A 27 -16.84 -10.26 -21.44
CA MET A 27 -17.17 -9.02 -22.16
C MET A 27 -16.71 -9.06 -23.63
N GLY A 28 -16.05 -10.13 -24.08
CA GLY A 28 -15.54 -10.26 -25.46
C GLY A 28 -14.47 -9.22 -25.79
N GLY A 29 -13.83 -8.65 -24.76
CA GLY A 29 -12.77 -7.67 -24.91
C GLY A 29 -11.37 -8.28 -24.84
N GLU A 30 -10.37 -7.43 -24.84
CA GLU A 30 -8.97 -7.77 -24.58
C GLU A 30 -8.47 -6.88 -23.44
N ALA A 31 -7.92 -7.46 -22.39
CA ALA A 31 -7.33 -6.73 -21.27
C ALA A 31 -5.81 -6.85 -21.27
N GLU A 32 -5.16 -5.77 -20.81
CA GLU A 32 -3.71 -5.69 -20.60
C GLU A 32 -3.45 -5.12 -19.20
N LEU A 33 -2.55 -5.77 -18.44
CA LEU A 33 -2.08 -5.24 -17.16
C LEU A 33 -0.87 -4.33 -17.41
N VAL A 34 -0.92 -3.12 -16.84
CA VAL A 34 0.14 -2.11 -16.97
C VAL A 34 0.70 -1.81 -15.56
N PRO A 35 1.91 -2.28 -15.23
CA PRO A 35 2.53 -1.97 -13.95
C PRO A 35 2.81 -0.48 -13.80
N GLY A 36 2.57 0.06 -12.58
CA GLY A 36 2.86 1.45 -12.27
C GLY A 36 2.50 1.77 -10.83
N ASN A 37 3.13 2.79 -10.24
CA ASN A 37 2.70 3.29 -8.95
C ASN A 37 1.41 4.14 -9.08
N ASN A 38 0.79 4.49 -7.94
CA ASN A 38 -0.45 5.27 -7.94
C ASN A 38 -0.34 6.57 -8.74
N THR A 39 0.75 7.31 -8.60
CA THR A 39 0.94 8.58 -9.32
C THR A 39 0.94 8.39 -10.83
N ALA A 40 1.63 7.36 -11.31
CA ALA A 40 1.67 7.03 -12.75
C ALA A 40 0.31 6.58 -13.26
N ILE A 41 -0.39 5.71 -12.52
CA ILE A 41 -1.71 5.20 -12.90
C ILE A 41 -2.75 6.33 -12.95
N TYR A 42 -2.86 7.14 -11.90
CA TYR A 42 -3.80 8.27 -11.89
C TYR A 42 -3.47 9.32 -12.95
N GLY A 43 -2.17 9.61 -13.16
CA GLY A 43 -1.75 10.52 -14.22
C GLY A 43 -2.09 10.00 -15.64
N ALA A 44 -1.99 8.69 -15.86
CA ALA A 44 -2.39 8.08 -17.13
C ALA A 44 -3.92 8.13 -17.34
N ILE A 45 -4.70 7.89 -16.29
CA ILE A 45 -6.17 8.02 -16.33
C ILE A 45 -6.57 9.48 -16.61
N ASP A 46 -5.96 10.45 -15.90
CA ASP A 46 -6.27 11.89 -16.08
C ASP A 46 -6.00 12.39 -17.50
N ARG A 47 -4.92 11.91 -18.14
CA ARG A 47 -4.62 12.26 -19.53
C ARG A 47 -5.66 11.73 -20.54
N SER A 48 -6.44 10.72 -20.17
CA SER A 48 -7.52 10.13 -20.99
C SER A 48 -7.08 9.74 -22.41
N LYS A 49 -5.83 9.27 -22.57
CA LYS A 49 -5.26 8.87 -23.86
C LYS A 49 -5.23 7.35 -24.09
N GLY A 50 -5.96 6.58 -23.25
CA GLY A 50 -5.98 5.13 -23.32
C GLY A 50 -4.64 4.47 -22.94
N GLU A 51 -3.83 5.15 -22.11
CA GLU A 51 -2.58 4.58 -21.56
C GLU A 51 -2.88 3.63 -20.41
N ILE A 52 -3.79 4.01 -19.50
CA ILE A 52 -4.42 3.21 -18.45
C ILE A 52 -5.84 3.71 -18.30
N GLU A 53 -6.81 2.81 -18.18
CA GLU A 53 -8.23 3.15 -18.11
C GLU A 53 -8.86 2.75 -16.79
N VAL A 54 -8.25 1.81 -16.06
CA VAL A 54 -8.80 1.27 -14.80
C VAL A 54 -7.72 1.25 -13.71
N HIS A 55 -8.06 1.79 -12.53
CA HIS A 55 -7.34 1.52 -11.28
C HIS A 55 -8.10 0.43 -10.52
N PRO A 56 -7.50 -0.73 -10.25
CA PRO A 56 -8.24 -1.90 -9.75
C PRO A 56 -8.63 -1.79 -8.27
N ASP A 57 -7.89 -1.01 -7.46
CA ASP A 57 -7.99 -1.09 -6.00
C ASP A 57 -7.66 0.26 -5.34
N ILE A 58 -8.69 1.09 -5.14
CA ILE A 58 -8.56 2.44 -4.57
C ILE A 58 -8.87 2.41 -3.08
N TRP A 59 -7.87 2.69 -2.26
CA TRP A 59 -7.98 2.74 -0.80
C TRP A 59 -8.28 4.17 -0.31
N LEU A 60 -9.48 4.40 0.22
CA LEU A 60 -9.85 5.67 0.84
C LEU A 60 -9.78 5.54 2.38
N PRO A 61 -9.33 6.59 3.08
CA PRO A 61 -8.98 7.93 2.59
C PRO A 61 -7.55 8.10 2.03
N ASN A 62 -6.70 7.07 2.04
CA ASN A 62 -5.28 7.20 1.68
C ASN A 62 -5.05 7.83 0.29
N GLN A 63 -5.90 7.51 -0.68
CA GLN A 63 -5.81 8.00 -2.06
C GLN A 63 -6.79 9.16 -2.33
N GLN A 64 -7.38 9.74 -1.29
CA GLN A 64 -8.42 10.76 -1.43
C GLN A 64 -7.94 12.01 -2.16
N ALA A 65 -6.68 12.36 -2.09
CA ALA A 65 -6.12 13.49 -2.83
C ALA A 65 -6.32 13.35 -4.35
N TYR A 66 -6.10 12.14 -4.89
CA TYR A 66 -6.33 11.87 -6.32
C TYR A 66 -7.81 11.91 -6.66
N THR A 67 -8.67 11.28 -5.86
CA THR A 67 -10.11 11.24 -6.15
C THR A 67 -10.76 12.61 -6.03
N ASN A 68 -10.36 13.44 -5.06
CA ASN A 68 -10.85 14.80 -4.90
C ASN A 68 -10.46 15.72 -6.07
N ASP A 69 -9.33 15.45 -6.72
CA ASP A 69 -8.89 16.20 -7.89
C ASP A 69 -9.57 15.71 -9.19
N LEU A 70 -9.57 14.39 -9.43
CA LEU A 70 -9.95 13.83 -10.72
C LEU A 70 -11.45 13.57 -10.91
N VAL A 71 -12.20 13.29 -9.83
CA VAL A 71 -13.65 13.06 -9.93
C VAL A 71 -14.39 14.32 -10.35
N PRO A 72 -14.15 15.51 -9.75
CA PRO A 72 -14.77 16.76 -10.21
C PRO A 72 -14.40 17.17 -11.62
N LYS A 73 -13.19 16.81 -12.10
CA LYS A 73 -12.76 17.03 -13.49
C LYS A 73 -13.50 16.11 -14.48
N GLY A 74 -14.15 15.05 -14.01
CA GLY A 74 -14.80 14.06 -14.84
C GLY A 74 -13.84 13.07 -15.54
N THR A 75 -12.55 13.09 -15.19
CA THR A 75 -11.55 12.17 -15.75
C THR A 75 -11.47 10.85 -14.98
N LEU A 76 -12.01 10.80 -13.76
CA LEU A 76 -12.13 9.60 -12.94
C LEU A 76 -13.56 9.38 -12.48
N LYS A 77 -14.04 8.13 -12.58
CA LYS A 77 -15.30 7.69 -12.00
C LYS A 77 -15.06 6.55 -11.03
N LEU A 78 -15.58 6.68 -9.82
CA LEU A 78 -15.51 5.62 -8.81
C LEU A 78 -16.65 4.60 -8.99
N SER A 79 -16.40 3.34 -8.60
CA SER A 79 -17.43 2.32 -8.51
C SER A 79 -18.49 2.75 -7.48
N SER A 80 -19.76 2.47 -7.78
CA SER A 80 -20.89 2.74 -6.88
C SER A 80 -21.06 1.68 -5.77
N LYS A 81 -20.28 0.60 -5.83
CA LYS A 81 -20.35 -0.51 -4.87
C LYS A 81 -18.95 -0.81 -4.31
N PRO A 82 -18.40 0.06 -3.45
CA PRO A 82 -17.16 -0.23 -2.76
C PRO A 82 -17.36 -1.37 -1.77
N TYR A 83 -16.31 -2.07 -1.43
CA TYR A 83 -16.26 -2.97 -0.28
C TYR A 83 -15.50 -2.31 0.87
N GLU A 84 -15.78 -2.73 2.09
CA GLU A 84 -15.09 -2.23 3.27
C GLU A 84 -13.73 -2.92 3.41
N GLY A 85 -12.70 -2.14 3.72
CA GLY A 85 -11.36 -2.62 3.99
C GLY A 85 -10.78 -1.94 5.22
N ASN A 86 -9.96 -2.65 5.98
CA ASN A 86 -9.27 -2.13 7.14
C ASN A 86 -7.76 -2.17 6.92
N GLN A 87 -7.08 -1.12 7.35
CA GLN A 87 -5.62 -1.08 7.40
C GLN A 87 -5.15 -0.99 8.85
N GLY A 88 -4.06 -1.70 9.16
CA GLY A 88 -3.46 -1.69 10.47
C GLY A 88 -2.00 -2.11 10.42
N TYR A 89 -1.33 -1.94 11.54
CA TYR A 89 0.00 -2.49 11.72
C TYR A 89 -0.10 -3.91 12.24
N CYS A 90 0.81 -4.76 11.78
CA CYS A 90 0.86 -6.15 12.17
C CYS A 90 2.28 -6.49 12.64
N VAL A 91 2.34 -7.28 13.69
CA VAL A 91 3.55 -7.99 14.13
C VAL A 91 3.23 -9.47 14.21
N SER A 92 4.22 -10.35 14.12
CA SER A 92 3.96 -11.77 14.31
C SER A 92 3.44 -12.05 15.72
N GLN A 93 2.55 -13.02 15.87
CA GLN A 93 2.04 -13.40 17.21
C GLN A 93 3.16 -13.84 18.14
N GLN A 94 4.19 -14.49 17.61
CA GLN A 94 5.35 -14.90 18.39
C GLN A 94 6.11 -13.69 18.93
N PHE A 95 6.38 -12.69 18.10
CA PHE A 95 7.04 -11.46 18.49
C PHE A 95 6.20 -10.66 19.49
N ALA A 96 4.90 -10.51 19.22
CA ALA A 96 3.97 -9.83 20.13
C ALA A 96 3.96 -10.45 21.52
N LYS A 97 3.89 -11.79 21.62
CA LYS A 97 3.93 -12.52 22.89
C LYS A 97 5.28 -12.38 23.59
N LYS A 98 6.39 -12.57 22.85
CA LYS A 98 7.75 -12.47 23.39
C LYS A 98 8.06 -11.10 23.97
N MET A 99 7.61 -10.05 23.29
CA MET A 99 7.88 -8.66 23.65
C MET A 99 6.71 -7.99 24.40
N ASN A 100 5.63 -8.74 24.66
CA ASN A 100 4.41 -8.22 25.30
C ASN A 100 3.88 -6.96 24.60
N ILE A 101 3.70 -7.03 23.28
CA ILE A 101 3.20 -5.94 22.44
C ILE A 101 1.67 -6.03 22.37
N THR A 102 0.98 -4.98 22.80
CA THR A 102 -0.48 -4.87 22.81
C THR A 102 -0.98 -3.62 22.09
N ALA A 103 -0.11 -2.60 21.95
CA ALA A 103 -0.41 -1.33 21.31
C ALA A 103 0.80 -0.84 20.53
N ILE A 104 0.59 0.15 19.65
CA ILE A 104 1.66 0.71 18.82
C ILE A 104 2.72 1.42 19.66
N GLU A 105 2.33 2.00 20.77
CA GLU A 105 3.21 2.68 21.73
C GLU A 105 4.25 1.74 22.34
N ASP A 106 3.94 0.45 22.44
CA ASP A 106 4.88 -0.56 22.93
C ASP A 106 6.12 -0.69 22.05
N LEU A 107 6.04 -0.29 20.77
CA LEU A 107 7.15 -0.29 19.83
C LEU A 107 8.24 0.74 20.22
N ALA A 108 7.90 1.75 21.02
CA ALA A 108 8.86 2.76 21.50
C ALA A 108 9.76 2.25 22.63
N ARG A 109 9.49 1.07 23.20
CA ARG A 109 10.32 0.53 24.29
C ARG A 109 11.70 0.12 23.78
N PRO A 110 12.80 0.50 24.50
CA PRO A 110 14.17 0.26 24.03
C PRO A 110 14.48 -1.21 23.68
N GLU A 111 13.93 -2.15 24.45
CA GLU A 111 14.10 -3.57 24.20
C GLU A 111 13.37 -4.05 22.95
N VAL A 112 12.25 -3.40 22.58
CA VAL A 112 11.52 -3.69 21.34
C VAL A 112 12.26 -3.10 20.14
N VAL A 113 12.69 -1.84 20.24
CA VAL A 113 13.52 -1.18 19.20
C VAL A 113 14.76 -2.04 18.90
N LYS A 114 15.48 -2.47 19.94
CA LYS A 114 16.64 -3.36 19.79
C LYS A 114 16.29 -4.69 19.13
N ALA A 115 15.13 -5.26 19.43
CA ALA A 115 14.69 -6.53 18.83
C ALA A 115 14.22 -6.37 17.37
N MET A 116 13.90 -5.15 16.94
CA MET A 116 13.54 -4.80 15.56
C MET A 116 14.74 -4.34 14.73
N ASP A 117 15.92 -4.19 15.32
CA ASP A 117 17.18 -3.84 14.65
C ASP A 117 17.76 -5.09 13.97
N SER A 118 17.46 -5.26 12.69
CA SER A 118 17.87 -6.46 11.94
C SER A 118 19.23 -6.30 11.23
N ASP A 119 19.70 -5.06 11.04
CA ASP A 119 20.97 -4.77 10.39
C ASP A 119 22.09 -4.34 11.34
N GLY A 120 21.78 -4.18 12.63
CA GLY A 120 22.75 -3.84 13.68
C GLY A 120 23.16 -2.37 13.72
N ASN A 121 22.36 -1.47 13.11
CA ASN A 121 22.67 -0.03 13.07
C ASN A 121 22.22 0.72 14.34
N GLY A 122 21.58 0.03 15.28
CA GLY A 122 21.06 0.58 16.54
C GLY A 122 19.67 1.16 16.43
N LYS A 123 18.97 0.98 15.31
CA LYS A 123 17.59 1.43 15.09
C LYS A 123 16.68 0.26 14.76
N GLY A 124 15.44 0.34 15.23
CA GLY A 124 14.43 -0.65 14.89
C GLY A 124 13.80 -0.36 13.53
N GLU A 125 13.77 -1.34 12.65
CA GLU A 125 13.21 -1.18 11.30
C GLU A 125 11.69 -1.36 11.30
N PHE A 126 10.99 -0.42 10.65
CA PHE A 126 9.55 -0.48 10.48
C PHE A 126 9.18 -0.28 9.01
N TRP A 127 8.63 -1.31 8.38
CA TRP A 127 8.20 -1.20 6.99
C TRP A 127 6.94 -0.33 6.87
N ILE A 128 7.02 0.72 6.06
CA ILE A 128 5.94 1.70 5.89
C ILE A 128 5.21 1.61 4.54
N GLY A 129 5.67 0.77 3.64
CA GLY A 129 5.12 0.62 2.29
C GLY A 129 6.19 0.75 1.22
N ALA A 130 5.78 0.54 -0.03
CA ALA A 130 6.64 0.77 -1.19
C ALA A 130 6.62 2.25 -1.61
N ASP A 131 7.61 2.64 -2.41
CA ASP A 131 7.63 3.96 -3.03
C ASP A 131 6.41 4.16 -3.94
N GLY A 132 5.81 5.35 -3.84
CA GLY A 132 4.60 5.70 -4.57
C GLY A 132 3.28 5.18 -3.99
N TRP A 133 3.34 4.44 -2.86
CA TRP A 133 2.14 4.12 -2.11
C TRP A 133 1.71 5.28 -1.21
N ALA A 134 0.42 5.65 -1.28
CA ALA A 134 -0.12 6.71 -0.44
C ALA A 134 0.01 6.38 1.06
N SER A 135 -0.14 5.11 1.44
CA SER A 135 0.04 4.62 2.81
C SER A 135 1.44 4.87 3.36
N ALA A 136 2.49 4.86 2.53
CA ALA A 136 3.84 5.13 3.00
C ALA A 136 3.99 6.54 3.59
N ASN A 137 3.35 7.53 2.97
CA ASN A 137 3.35 8.90 3.50
C ASN A 137 2.51 9.03 4.78
N VAL A 138 1.36 8.37 4.82
CA VAL A 138 0.52 8.31 6.03
C VAL A 138 1.29 7.67 7.19
N ASN A 139 2.00 6.57 6.93
CA ASN A 139 2.78 5.86 7.94
C ASN A 139 3.96 6.69 8.46
N GLN A 140 4.62 7.50 7.62
CA GLN A 140 5.64 8.44 8.10
C GLN A 140 5.09 9.44 9.12
N VAL A 141 3.91 10.00 8.83
CA VAL A 141 3.26 10.93 9.78
C VAL A 141 2.91 10.21 11.07
N LYS A 142 2.33 9.01 10.99
CA LYS A 142 1.98 8.23 12.18
C LYS A 142 3.18 7.86 13.03
N LEU A 143 4.30 7.42 12.43
CA LEU A 143 5.52 7.12 13.18
C LEU A 143 6.03 8.33 13.96
N ARG A 144 5.97 9.52 13.35
CA ARG A 144 6.30 10.76 14.04
C ARG A 144 5.34 11.06 15.19
N ASP A 145 4.04 10.99 14.92
CA ASP A 145 3.01 11.40 15.87
C ASP A 145 2.91 10.44 17.07
N TYR A 146 3.31 9.17 16.90
CA TYR A 146 3.48 8.21 17.98
C TYR A 146 4.85 8.28 18.67
N GLY A 147 5.73 9.22 18.28
CA GLY A 147 7.06 9.39 18.87
C GLY A 147 8.04 8.25 18.54
N LEU A 148 7.74 7.42 17.54
CA LEU A 148 8.55 6.24 17.22
C LEU A 148 9.91 6.61 16.63
N TYR A 149 10.01 7.73 15.90
CA TYR A 149 11.32 8.23 15.43
C TYR A 149 12.25 8.59 16.61
N ASP A 150 11.73 9.29 17.60
CA ASP A 150 12.49 9.69 18.78
C ASP A 150 12.90 8.48 19.63
N ALA A 151 12.11 7.42 19.58
CA ALA A 151 12.43 6.14 20.23
C ALA A 151 13.49 5.31 19.49
N GLY A 152 13.88 5.70 18.25
CA GLY A 152 14.88 5.00 17.47
C GLY A 152 14.32 4.03 16.43
N ILE A 153 13.05 4.15 16.07
CA ILE A 153 12.49 3.40 14.93
C ILE A 153 12.80 4.14 13.63
N GLU A 154 13.29 3.43 12.62
CA GLU A 154 13.47 3.98 11.27
C GLU A 154 12.48 3.37 10.26
N PRO A 155 11.95 4.22 9.34
CA PRO A 155 11.02 3.76 8.32
C PRO A 155 11.76 3.08 7.17
N ILE A 156 11.34 1.88 6.82
CA ILE A 156 11.84 1.17 5.64
C ILE A 156 10.80 1.24 4.52
N ARG A 157 11.23 1.72 3.36
CA ARG A 157 10.45 1.64 2.11
C ARG A 157 11.00 0.50 1.26
N ALA A 158 10.16 -0.48 0.99
CA ALA A 158 10.53 -1.60 0.16
C ALA A 158 9.29 -2.20 -0.51
N ALA A 159 9.46 -2.90 -1.61
CA ALA A 159 8.39 -3.67 -2.24
C ALA A 159 7.81 -4.70 -1.26
N GLU A 160 6.52 -5.00 -1.41
CA GLU A 160 5.82 -5.93 -0.52
C GLU A 160 6.48 -7.30 -0.43
N ALA A 161 7.03 -7.79 -1.54
CA ALA A 161 7.76 -9.07 -1.56
C ALA A 161 8.98 -9.09 -0.64
N VAL A 162 9.72 -7.96 -0.55
CA VAL A 162 10.88 -7.83 0.34
C VAL A 162 10.43 -7.84 1.81
N LYS A 163 9.36 -7.11 2.13
CA LYS A 163 8.75 -7.13 3.46
C LYS A 163 8.32 -8.55 3.84
N ASN A 164 7.63 -9.27 2.94
CA ASN A 164 7.14 -10.61 3.21
C ASN A 164 8.28 -11.60 3.48
N ALA A 165 9.38 -11.53 2.74
CA ALA A 165 10.57 -12.34 2.99
C ALA A 165 11.12 -12.11 4.40
N ARG A 166 11.28 -10.84 4.83
CA ARG A 166 11.81 -10.49 6.16
C ARG A 166 10.89 -10.87 7.34
N VAL A 167 9.60 -11.00 7.12
CA VAL A 167 8.66 -11.42 8.18
C VAL A 167 8.62 -12.93 8.37
N LEU A 168 9.03 -13.68 7.34
CA LEU A 168 9.04 -15.16 7.37
C LEU A 168 10.35 -15.74 7.92
N ASP A 169 11.43 -14.97 7.94
CA ASP A 169 12.72 -15.32 8.54
C ASP A 169 12.74 -14.97 10.05
#